data_d4e03686fdfaed5c86464803d1213c00
#
_entry.id   d4e03686fdfaed5c86464803d1213c00
#
_cell.length_a   1.000
_cell.length_b   1.000
_cell.length_c   1.000
_cell.angle_alpha   90.00
_cell.angle_beta   90.00
_cell.angle_gamma   90.00
#
_symmetry.space_group_name_H-M   'P 1'
#
loop_
_entity.id
_entity.type
_entity.pdbx_description
1 polymer ?
#
loop_
_entity_poly.entity_id
_entity_poly.type
_entity_poly.pdbx_seq_one_letter_code
_entity_poly.pdbx_strand_id
1 'polypeptide(L)'
;MTKSANLKLGVIPAGNFVADCRSWLCWIFQQCWLLAVLTVCGTFSYLLITHFIFQSVQVDGESMIPTLQNSGHYWLNRLAYVSSEPHSNDIVALKDPQDNTLVVKRIIALPGQSIYLHKGKVYVDGKILNEAYLLAKTPTYAYEKNADEFILAGKNEFFVMGDNRNNSTDSRTFGAVPRENILGKVME
;
A
#
# COMPACT_ATOMS: atom_id res chain seq x y z
N MET A 1 -19.33 -60.55 -75.58
CA MET A 1 -20.05 -60.14 -74.32
C MET A 1 -19.15 -59.18 -73.60
N THR A 2 -19.39 -57.86 -73.80
CA THR A 2 -18.63 -56.80 -73.21
C THR A 2 -19.51 -56.16 -72.14
N LYS A 3 -19.13 -56.31 -70.86
CA LYS A 3 -19.76 -55.65 -69.70
C LYS A 3 -19.24 -54.22 -69.56
N SER A 4 -20.09 -53.24 -69.85
CA SER A 4 -19.79 -51.85 -69.59
C SER A 4 -19.90 -51.57 -68.10
N ALA A 5 -18.81 -51.08 -67.48
CA ALA A 5 -18.81 -50.61 -66.09
C ALA A 5 -19.32 -49.14 -66.04
N ASN A 6 -20.47 -48.95 -65.45
CA ASN A 6 -21.00 -47.60 -65.17
C ASN A 6 -20.29 -47.02 -63.93
N LEU A 7 -19.43 -46.04 -64.19
CA LEU A 7 -18.81 -45.22 -63.13
C LEU A 7 -19.85 -44.19 -62.64
N LYS A 8 -20.39 -44.37 -61.44
CA LYS A 8 -21.21 -43.37 -60.78
C LYS A 8 -20.27 -42.32 -60.15
N LEU A 9 -20.15 -41.18 -60.79
CA LEU A 9 -19.58 -40.03 -60.13
C LEU A 9 -20.52 -39.60 -59.01
N GLY A 10 -20.05 -39.73 -57.75
CA GLY A 10 -20.74 -39.21 -56.62
C GLY A 10 -20.60 -37.70 -56.62
N VAL A 11 -21.67 -36.94 -56.86
CA VAL A 11 -21.75 -35.54 -56.74
C VAL A 11 -21.74 -35.21 -55.24
N ILE A 12 -20.65 -34.64 -54.74
CA ILE A 12 -20.57 -34.16 -53.37
C ILE A 12 -21.49 -32.92 -53.26
N PRO A 13 -22.47 -32.89 -52.35
CA PRO A 13 -23.41 -31.77 -52.24
C PRO A 13 -22.63 -30.55 -51.72
N ALA A 14 -22.54 -29.52 -52.57
CA ALA A 14 -21.86 -28.25 -52.27
C ALA A 14 -22.52 -27.45 -51.08
N GLY A 15 -23.65 -27.92 -50.59
CA GLY A 15 -24.40 -27.20 -49.55
C GLY A 15 -23.76 -27.23 -48.14
N ASN A 16 -23.01 -28.26 -47.80
CA ASN A 16 -22.48 -28.46 -46.44
C ASN A 16 -21.19 -27.65 -46.22
N PHE A 17 -20.41 -27.38 -47.25
CA PHE A 17 -19.12 -26.67 -47.13
C PHE A 17 -19.31 -25.18 -46.77
N VAL A 18 -20.34 -24.50 -47.30
CA VAL A 18 -20.64 -23.11 -47.03
C VAL A 18 -21.24 -22.93 -45.65
N ALA A 19 -22.07 -23.86 -45.19
CA ALA A 19 -22.65 -23.87 -43.87
C ALA A 19 -21.59 -24.08 -42.77
N ASP A 20 -20.66 -25.02 -42.99
CA ASP A 20 -19.54 -25.27 -42.08
C ASP A 20 -18.58 -24.09 -41.99
N CYS A 21 -18.28 -23.42 -43.12
CA CYS A 21 -17.41 -22.24 -43.12
C CYS A 21 -18.01 -21.06 -42.32
N ARG A 22 -19.32 -20.86 -42.38
CA ARG A 22 -20.01 -19.80 -41.57
C ARG A 22 -19.97 -20.13 -40.08
N SER A 23 -20.14 -21.38 -39.70
CA SER A 23 -20.09 -21.81 -38.30
C SER A 23 -18.68 -21.62 -37.70
N TRP A 24 -17.64 -21.94 -38.44
CA TRP A 24 -16.23 -21.77 -38.08
C TRP A 24 -15.88 -20.26 -37.91
N LEU A 25 -16.30 -19.43 -38.83
CA LEU A 25 -16.10 -17.99 -38.76
C LEU A 25 -16.81 -17.37 -37.54
N CYS A 26 -18.06 -17.75 -37.26
CA CYS A 26 -18.77 -17.33 -36.07
C CYS A 26 -18.06 -17.78 -34.79
N TRP A 27 -17.56 -19.03 -34.76
CA TRP A 27 -16.82 -19.57 -33.61
C TRP A 27 -15.49 -18.79 -33.37
N ILE A 28 -14.72 -18.54 -34.44
CA ILE A 28 -13.48 -17.72 -34.36
C ILE A 28 -13.79 -16.31 -33.88
N PHE A 29 -14.83 -15.67 -34.42
CA PHE A 29 -15.23 -14.34 -34.00
C PHE A 29 -15.61 -14.30 -32.53
N GLN A 30 -16.34 -15.31 -32.05
CA GLN A 30 -16.71 -15.42 -30.64
C GLN A 30 -15.47 -15.59 -29.73
N GLN A 31 -14.49 -16.40 -30.14
CA GLN A 31 -13.24 -16.57 -29.38
C GLN A 31 -12.43 -15.26 -29.37
N CYS A 32 -12.29 -14.60 -30.51
CA CYS A 32 -11.61 -13.31 -30.59
C CYS A 32 -12.28 -12.24 -29.73
N TRP A 33 -13.63 -12.22 -29.72
CA TRP A 33 -14.39 -11.30 -28.86
C TRP A 33 -14.16 -11.57 -27.36
N LEU A 34 -14.20 -12.83 -26.95
CA LEU A 34 -13.94 -13.21 -25.56
C LEU A 34 -12.51 -12.82 -25.13
N LEU A 35 -11.51 -13.08 -25.98
CA LEU A 35 -10.14 -12.65 -25.71
C LEU A 35 -10.01 -11.13 -25.61
N ALA A 36 -10.67 -10.38 -26.49
CA ALA A 36 -10.70 -8.93 -26.43
C ALA A 36 -11.33 -8.39 -25.13
N VAL A 37 -12.44 -8.98 -24.71
CA VAL A 37 -13.08 -8.61 -23.43
C VAL A 37 -12.18 -8.94 -22.25
N LEU A 38 -11.56 -10.12 -22.21
CA LEU A 38 -10.65 -10.50 -21.13
C LEU A 38 -9.42 -9.59 -21.06
N THR A 39 -8.85 -9.20 -22.21
CA THR A 39 -7.70 -8.27 -22.23
C THR A 39 -8.11 -6.88 -21.76
N VAL A 40 -9.26 -6.36 -22.18
CA VAL A 40 -9.78 -5.07 -21.74
C VAL A 40 -10.06 -5.08 -20.22
N CYS A 41 -10.73 -6.13 -19.73
CA CYS A 41 -10.99 -6.26 -18.29
C CYS A 41 -9.69 -6.39 -17.49
N GLY A 42 -8.74 -7.17 -17.97
CA GLY A 42 -7.44 -7.35 -17.33
C GLY A 42 -6.62 -6.06 -17.28
N THR A 43 -6.55 -5.31 -18.38
CA THR A 43 -5.86 -4.02 -18.42
C THR A 43 -6.55 -2.98 -17.55
N PHE A 44 -7.88 -2.94 -17.56
CA PHE A 44 -8.65 -2.02 -16.71
C PHE A 44 -8.43 -2.33 -15.22
N SER A 45 -8.50 -3.59 -14.82
CA SER A 45 -8.23 -4.02 -13.44
C SER A 45 -6.79 -3.69 -13.02
N TYR A 46 -5.81 -3.93 -13.90
CA TYR A 46 -4.41 -3.58 -13.64
C TYR A 46 -4.23 -2.09 -13.40
N LEU A 47 -4.82 -1.24 -14.26
CA LEU A 47 -4.74 0.22 -14.12
C LEU A 47 -5.43 0.72 -12.84
N LEU A 48 -6.57 0.13 -12.47
CA LEU A 48 -7.23 0.46 -11.20
C LEU A 48 -6.34 0.10 -10.01
N ILE A 49 -5.78 -1.10 -9.99
CA ILE A 49 -4.92 -1.57 -8.90
C ILE A 49 -3.69 -0.68 -8.76
N THR A 50 -2.98 -0.41 -9.85
CA THR A 50 -1.75 0.40 -9.81
C THR A 50 -2.01 1.86 -9.46
N HIS A 51 -3.14 2.42 -9.90
CA HIS A 51 -3.44 3.83 -9.64
C HIS A 51 -4.02 4.09 -8.25
N PHE A 52 -4.84 3.17 -7.71
CA PHE A 52 -5.54 3.39 -6.43
C PHE A 52 -4.89 2.72 -5.23
N ILE A 53 -4.14 1.62 -5.43
CA ILE A 53 -3.57 0.83 -4.33
C ILE A 53 -2.16 1.29 -3.98
N PHE A 54 -1.32 1.47 -4.99
CA PHE A 54 0.07 1.88 -4.82
C PHE A 54 0.29 3.28 -5.40
N GLN A 55 0.52 4.23 -4.53
CA GLN A 55 0.85 5.60 -4.92
C GLN A 55 2.32 5.86 -4.62
N SER A 56 3.08 6.33 -5.61
CA SER A 56 4.42 6.84 -5.36
C SER A 56 4.30 8.18 -4.62
N VAL A 57 4.97 8.30 -3.51
CA VAL A 57 5.07 9.53 -2.71
C VAL A 57 6.52 9.95 -2.62
N GLN A 58 6.78 11.22 -2.84
CA GLN A 58 8.07 11.82 -2.54
C GLN A 58 8.06 12.29 -1.09
N VAL A 59 9.08 11.92 -0.33
CA VAL A 59 9.23 12.34 1.07
C VAL A 59 10.18 13.52 1.09
N ASP A 60 9.63 14.73 1.27
CA ASP A 60 10.41 15.93 1.43
C ASP A 60 10.56 16.24 2.92
N GLY A 61 11.81 16.21 3.38
CA GLY A 61 12.17 16.46 4.77
C GLY A 61 13.12 15.41 5.34
N GLU A 62 13.72 15.75 6.45
CA GLU A 62 14.77 14.94 7.10
C GLU A 62 14.26 14.19 8.33
N SER A 63 12.97 14.27 8.64
CA SER A 63 12.41 13.74 9.89
C SER A 63 12.49 12.22 10.01
N MET A 64 12.66 11.50 8.91
CA MET A 64 12.74 10.04 8.87
C MET A 64 14.15 9.49 8.57
N ILE A 65 15.17 10.36 8.49
CA ILE A 65 16.57 9.92 8.38
C ILE A 65 16.96 9.15 9.66
N PRO A 66 17.65 8.00 9.56
CA PRO A 66 18.30 7.44 8.38
C PRO A 66 17.40 6.54 7.52
N THR A 67 16.23 6.15 7.99
CA THR A 67 15.40 5.13 7.35
C THR A 67 14.91 5.58 5.97
N LEU A 68 14.38 6.79 5.87
CA LEU A 68 13.98 7.38 4.59
C LEU A 68 14.85 8.60 4.28
N GLN A 69 15.32 8.66 3.03
CA GLN A 69 16.15 9.76 2.56
C GLN A 69 15.29 10.95 2.13
N ASN A 70 15.81 12.15 2.33
CA ASN A 70 15.18 13.38 1.84
C ASN A 70 15.04 13.33 0.31
N SER A 71 13.89 13.78 -0.21
CA SER A 71 13.52 13.74 -1.64
C SER A 71 13.49 12.32 -2.24
N GLY A 72 13.51 11.28 -1.40
CA GLY A 72 13.36 9.89 -1.83
C GLY A 72 11.94 9.58 -2.30
N HIS A 73 11.82 8.66 -3.26
CA HIS A 73 10.54 8.15 -3.74
C HIS A 73 10.23 6.81 -3.08
N TYR A 74 9.06 6.71 -2.46
CA TYR A 74 8.61 5.53 -1.73
C TYR A 74 7.20 5.14 -2.17
N TRP A 75 6.81 3.90 -1.87
CA TRP A 75 5.47 3.42 -2.19
C TRP A 75 4.55 3.55 -0.98
N LEU A 76 3.42 4.22 -1.19
CA LEU A 76 2.34 4.28 -0.20
C LEU A 76 1.30 3.21 -0.54
N ASN A 77 1.14 2.23 0.34
CA ASN A 77 0.05 1.27 0.29
C ASN A 77 -1.15 1.79 1.10
N ARG A 78 -2.14 2.31 0.39
CA ARG A 78 -3.36 2.87 1.00
C ARG A 78 -4.33 1.81 1.51
N LEU A 79 -4.24 0.58 0.99
CA LEU A 79 -5.09 -0.53 1.40
C LEU A 79 -4.51 -1.34 2.56
N ALA A 80 -3.29 -1.05 3.00
CA ALA A 80 -2.64 -1.79 4.08
C ALA A 80 -3.52 -1.91 5.33
N TYR A 81 -4.31 -0.87 5.60
CA TYR A 81 -5.11 -0.78 6.81
C TYR A 81 -6.63 -0.78 6.56
N VAL A 82 -7.07 -1.32 5.42
CA VAL A 82 -8.51 -1.56 5.14
C VAL A 82 -8.99 -2.83 5.84
N SER A 83 -8.14 -3.85 5.90
CA SER A 83 -8.44 -5.15 6.51
C SER A 83 -7.59 -5.50 7.74
N SER A 84 -6.64 -4.64 8.09
CA SER A 84 -5.77 -4.81 9.26
C SER A 84 -5.60 -3.49 9.99
N GLU A 85 -5.27 -3.55 11.27
CA GLU A 85 -4.90 -2.37 12.03
C GLU A 85 -3.41 -2.03 11.85
N PRO A 86 -3.02 -0.75 12.00
CA PRO A 86 -1.62 -0.37 12.04
C PRO A 86 -0.89 -1.05 13.20
N HIS A 87 0.37 -1.44 12.98
CA HIS A 87 1.21 -2.10 13.98
C HIS A 87 2.32 -1.16 14.48
N SER A 88 2.84 -1.47 15.67
CA SER A 88 4.04 -0.80 16.18
C SER A 88 5.21 -0.99 15.19
N ASN A 89 6.00 0.05 15.02
CA ASN A 89 7.10 0.18 14.06
C ASN A 89 6.70 0.35 12.59
N ASP A 90 5.42 0.34 12.21
CA ASP A 90 5.02 0.69 10.86
C ASP A 90 5.39 2.14 10.53
N ILE A 91 5.92 2.36 9.33
CA ILE A 91 6.09 3.70 8.76
C ILE A 91 4.80 4.06 8.04
N VAL A 92 4.21 5.17 8.41
CA VAL A 92 2.89 5.57 7.91
C VAL A 92 2.91 6.99 7.35
N ALA A 93 2.17 7.18 6.28
CA ALA A 93 1.78 8.51 5.84
C ALA A 93 0.50 8.91 6.58
N LEU A 94 0.50 10.10 7.15
CA LEU A 94 -0.61 10.61 7.92
C LEU A 94 -0.81 12.11 7.70
N LYS A 95 -1.99 12.61 8.07
CA LYS A 95 -2.27 14.04 8.16
C LYS A 95 -1.95 14.52 9.57
N ASP A 96 -1.13 15.55 9.65
CA ASP A 96 -0.85 16.24 10.91
C ASP A 96 -2.17 16.77 11.51
N PRO A 97 -2.46 16.48 12.79
CA PRO A 97 -3.71 16.93 13.41
C PRO A 97 -3.84 18.45 13.53
N GLN A 98 -2.75 19.21 13.50
CA GLN A 98 -2.77 20.66 13.70
C GLN A 98 -3.04 21.44 12.41
N ASP A 99 -2.37 21.05 11.30
CA ASP A 99 -2.40 21.82 10.05
C ASP A 99 -2.86 21.01 8.84
N ASN A 100 -3.18 19.71 9.01
CA ASN A 100 -3.55 18.78 7.95
C ASN A 100 -2.47 18.54 6.88
N THR A 101 -1.23 18.94 7.13
CA THR A 101 -0.13 18.63 6.20
C THR A 101 0.12 17.13 6.15
N LEU A 102 0.56 16.65 4.97
CA LEU A 102 0.92 15.25 4.79
C LEU A 102 2.33 15.03 5.31
N VAL A 103 2.47 14.16 6.30
CA VAL A 103 3.75 13.81 6.91
C VAL A 103 3.94 12.32 6.98
N VAL A 104 5.20 11.88 7.03
CA VAL A 104 5.58 10.48 7.23
C VAL A 104 6.24 10.32 8.58
N LYS A 105 5.75 9.36 9.39
CA LYS A 105 6.24 9.08 10.74
C LYS A 105 6.20 7.57 11.02
N ARG A 106 6.88 7.15 12.08
CA ARG A 106 6.82 5.77 12.59
C ARG A 106 5.86 5.66 13.75
N ILE A 107 5.04 4.61 13.76
CA ILE A 107 4.17 4.28 14.89
C ILE A 107 5.02 3.76 16.04
N ILE A 108 4.94 4.42 17.19
CA ILE A 108 5.68 4.08 18.40
C ILE A 108 4.78 3.35 19.39
N ALA A 109 3.56 3.87 19.58
CA ALA A 109 2.60 3.20 20.46
C ALA A 109 1.22 3.12 19.80
N LEU A 110 0.51 2.05 20.13
CA LEU A 110 -0.82 1.69 19.66
C LEU A 110 -1.89 2.29 20.59
N PRO A 111 -3.17 2.29 20.16
CA PRO A 111 -4.28 2.76 20.98
C PRO A 111 -4.30 2.12 22.36
N GLY A 112 -4.46 2.97 23.38
CA GLY A 112 -4.53 2.56 24.78
C GLY A 112 -3.18 2.26 25.46
N GLN A 113 -2.05 2.34 24.73
CA GLN A 113 -0.73 2.17 25.32
C GLN A 113 -0.22 3.43 25.98
N SER A 114 0.56 3.27 27.04
CA SER A 114 1.24 4.36 27.74
C SER A 114 2.64 4.56 27.17
N ILE A 115 3.02 5.83 26.97
CA ILE A 115 4.35 6.25 26.54
C ILE A 115 4.98 7.04 27.67
N TYR A 116 6.23 6.72 28.02
CA TYR A 116 7.00 7.45 28.99
C TYR A 116 8.37 7.78 28.40
N LEU A 117 8.68 9.06 28.32
CA LEU A 117 9.96 9.58 27.87
C LEU A 117 10.80 9.91 29.10
N HIS A 118 11.91 9.20 29.30
CA HIS A 118 12.77 9.36 30.47
C HIS A 118 14.23 9.17 30.11
N LYS A 119 15.07 10.11 30.50
CA LYS A 119 16.54 10.09 30.31
C LYS A 119 16.96 9.69 28.87
N GLY A 120 16.28 10.27 27.88
CA GLY A 120 16.56 10.02 26.47
C GLY A 120 16.13 8.66 25.93
N LYS A 121 15.30 7.92 26.66
CA LYS A 121 14.74 6.63 26.27
C LYS A 121 13.24 6.67 26.18
N VAL A 122 12.69 5.83 25.31
CA VAL A 122 11.25 5.64 25.14
C VAL A 122 10.83 4.35 25.83
N TYR A 123 9.79 4.45 26.62
CA TYR A 123 9.15 3.30 27.25
C TYR A 123 7.71 3.20 26.76
N VAL A 124 7.28 2.03 26.36
CA VAL A 124 5.89 1.73 26.01
C VAL A 124 5.39 0.66 26.97
N ASP A 125 4.30 0.97 27.69
CA ASP A 125 3.73 0.12 28.78
C ASP A 125 4.80 -0.32 29.78
N GLY A 126 5.66 0.61 30.17
CA GLY A 126 6.74 0.39 31.15
C GLY A 126 7.95 -0.41 30.63
N LYS A 127 7.96 -0.82 29.36
CA LYS A 127 9.08 -1.54 28.75
C LYS A 127 9.89 -0.62 27.84
N ILE A 128 11.22 -0.69 27.93
CA ILE A 128 12.09 0.05 27.01
C ILE A 128 11.82 -0.39 25.57
N LEU A 129 11.55 0.57 24.69
CA LEU A 129 11.39 0.33 23.26
C LEU A 129 12.75 0.02 22.65
N ASN A 130 12.82 -1.05 21.84
CA ASN A 130 14.02 -1.34 21.03
C ASN A 130 13.96 -0.52 19.74
N GLU A 131 14.85 0.44 19.63
CA GLU A 131 14.86 1.42 18.53
C GLU A 131 16.11 1.23 17.64
N ALA A 132 16.26 0.02 17.10
CA ALA A 132 17.39 -0.34 16.25
C ALA A 132 17.48 0.47 14.93
N TYR A 133 16.40 1.13 14.55
CA TYR A 133 16.31 2.00 13.36
C TYR A 133 16.89 3.41 13.59
N LEU A 134 17.16 3.80 14.83
CA LEU A 134 17.79 5.09 15.11
C LEU A 134 19.28 5.05 14.84
N LEU A 135 19.83 6.21 14.48
CA LEU A 135 21.28 6.39 14.53
C LEU A 135 21.78 6.10 15.95
N ALA A 136 22.88 5.36 16.06
CA ALA A 136 23.40 4.91 17.35
C ALA A 136 23.46 6.04 18.38
N LYS A 137 22.83 5.79 19.55
CA LYS A 137 22.79 6.71 20.71
C LYS A 137 22.03 8.03 20.52
N THR A 138 21.12 8.16 19.54
CA THR A 138 20.28 9.35 19.48
C THR A 138 19.28 9.34 20.63
N PRO A 139 19.36 10.27 21.58
CA PRO A 139 18.40 10.31 22.70
C PRO A 139 17.08 10.90 22.22
N THR A 140 15.99 10.42 22.82
CA THR A 140 14.63 10.93 22.60
C THR A 140 14.18 11.71 23.82
N TYR A 141 13.96 12.99 23.66
CA TYR A 141 13.44 13.87 24.71
C TYR A 141 11.99 14.29 24.39
N ALA A 142 11.25 14.68 25.43
CA ALA A 142 10.00 15.39 25.31
C ALA A 142 10.20 16.74 24.60
N TYR A 143 9.10 17.42 24.26
CA TYR A 143 9.16 18.73 23.61
C TYR A 143 9.95 19.74 24.46
N GLU A 144 9.69 19.75 25.77
CA GLU A 144 10.54 20.48 26.71
C GLU A 144 11.77 19.62 27.04
N LYS A 145 12.93 20.01 26.50
CA LYS A 145 14.19 19.32 26.73
C LYS A 145 14.43 19.12 28.23
N ASN A 146 14.67 17.86 28.62
CA ASN A 146 14.93 17.38 29.97
C ASN A 146 13.69 17.20 30.88
N ALA A 147 12.47 17.38 30.43
CA ALA A 147 11.29 16.95 31.16
C ALA A 147 11.00 15.46 30.92
N ASP A 148 10.62 14.77 31.98
CA ASP A 148 10.01 13.46 31.87
C ASP A 148 8.56 13.64 31.45
N GLU A 149 8.12 12.93 30.45
CA GLU A 149 6.76 13.07 29.92
C GLU A 149 6.06 11.72 29.88
N PHE A 150 4.84 11.69 30.45
CA PHE A 150 3.96 10.54 30.40
C PHE A 150 2.74 10.88 29.54
N ILE A 151 2.51 10.08 28.52
CA ILE A 151 1.41 10.25 27.55
C ILE A 151 0.64 8.93 27.49
N LEU A 152 -0.69 9.03 27.49
CA LEU A 152 -1.58 7.90 27.25
C LEU A 152 -2.22 8.08 25.88
N ALA A 153 -1.98 7.16 24.96
CA ALA A 153 -2.69 7.15 23.69
C ALA A 153 -4.17 6.79 23.91
N GLY A 154 -5.08 7.56 23.35
CA GLY A 154 -6.51 7.32 23.43
C GLY A 154 -6.91 5.99 22.75
N LYS A 155 -8.18 5.60 22.90
CA LYS A 155 -8.70 4.31 22.38
C LYS A 155 -8.60 4.15 20.86
N ASN A 156 -8.47 5.24 20.12
CA ASN A 156 -8.37 5.23 18.65
C ASN A 156 -7.23 6.15 18.18
N GLU A 157 -6.20 6.28 18.97
CA GLU A 157 -5.09 7.19 18.73
C GLU A 157 -3.77 6.46 18.75
N PHE A 158 -2.87 6.89 17.87
CA PHE A 158 -1.53 6.34 17.71
C PHE A 158 -0.51 7.39 18.09
N PHE A 159 0.53 6.97 18.78
CA PHE A 159 1.66 7.85 19.04
C PHE A 159 2.74 7.60 17.99
N VAL A 160 3.11 8.66 17.28
CA VAL A 160 4.05 8.56 16.16
C VAL A 160 5.27 9.46 16.39
N MET A 161 6.43 9.03 15.94
CA MET A 161 7.65 9.83 15.97
C MET A 161 8.42 9.72 14.66
N GLY A 162 9.21 10.76 14.37
CA GLY A 162 10.23 10.69 13.32
C GLY A 162 11.45 9.89 13.78
N ASP A 163 12.13 9.24 12.85
CA ASP A 163 13.36 8.52 13.14
C ASP A 163 14.53 9.50 13.42
N ASN A 164 14.49 10.69 12.82
CA ASN A 164 15.37 11.80 13.20
C ASN A 164 14.81 12.55 14.40
N ARG A 165 14.99 12.02 15.60
CA ARG A 165 14.41 12.49 16.87
C ARG A 165 14.65 13.95 17.15
N ASN A 166 15.80 14.49 16.74
CA ASN A 166 16.20 15.86 16.99
C ASN A 166 15.68 16.85 15.92
N ASN A 167 15.23 16.34 14.78
CA ASN A 167 14.73 17.13 13.65
C ASN A 167 13.38 16.58 13.15
N SER A 168 12.42 16.46 14.06
CA SER A 168 11.07 15.97 13.75
C SER A 168 10.03 16.67 14.58
N THR A 169 9.05 17.26 13.91
CA THR A 169 7.77 17.64 14.51
C THR A 169 6.87 16.40 14.45
N ASP A 170 6.47 15.88 15.60
CA ASP A 170 5.73 14.62 15.72
C ASP A 170 4.83 14.62 16.98
N SER A 171 4.35 13.46 17.41
CA SER A 171 3.41 13.37 18.54
C SER A 171 3.92 13.96 19.85
N ARG A 172 5.21 14.20 20.00
CA ARG A 172 5.78 14.96 21.11
C ARG A 172 5.35 16.44 21.08
N THR A 173 4.96 16.94 19.89
CA THR A 173 4.55 18.33 19.67
C THR A 173 3.04 18.43 19.47
N PHE A 174 2.46 17.62 18.58
CA PHE A 174 1.04 17.74 18.21
C PHE A 174 0.14 16.73 18.92
N GLY A 175 0.70 15.85 19.77
CA GLY A 175 -0.07 14.84 20.50
C GLY A 175 -0.31 13.56 19.70
N ALA A 176 -1.15 12.68 20.25
CA ALA A 176 -1.51 11.43 19.60
C ALA A 176 -2.38 11.67 18.36
N VAL A 177 -2.24 10.82 17.36
CA VAL A 177 -2.86 10.93 16.04
C VAL A 177 -4.06 10.02 15.96
N PRO A 178 -5.27 10.53 15.64
CA PRO A 178 -6.44 9.70 15.39
C PRO A 178 -6.21 8.72 14.23
N ARG A 179 -6.84 7.53 14.32
CA ARG A 179 -6.75 6.49 13.28
C ARG A 179 -7.13 6.99 11.89
N GLU A 180 -8.11 7.86 11.80
CA GLU A 180 -8.63 8.44 10.56
C GLU A 180 -7.61 9.33 9.82
N ASN A 181 -6.63 9.85 10.53
CA ASN A 181 -5.55 10.64 9.95
C ASN A 181 -4.49 9.76 9.27
N ILE A 182 -4.43 8.46 9.57
CA ILE A 182 -3.47 7.52 8.98
C ILE A 182 -3.98 7.08 7.60
N LEU A 183 -3.25 7.46 6.55
CA LEU A 183 -3.64 7.27 5.16
C LEU A 183 -3.20 5.91 4.59
N GLY A 184 -2.09 5.38 5.08
CA GLY A 184 -1.56 4.10 4.60
C GLY A 184 -0.14 3.83 5.09
N LYS A 185 0.38 2.67 4.71
CA LYS A 185 1.74 2.22 5.05
C LYS A 185 2.73 2.62 3.97
N VAL A 186 3.82 3.24 4.38
CA VAL A 186 4.96 3.53 3.50
C VAL A 186 5.87 2.31 3.48
N MET A 187 6.23 1.89 2.26
CA MET A 187 7.13 0.77 2.02
C MET A 187 8.46 1.30 1.48
N GLU A 188 9.54 0.80 2.04
CA GLU A 188 10.91 1.06 1.61
C GLU A 188 11.23 0.37 0.28
#